data_8b9e30dd9c79549f847e080e25e44dc1
#
_entry.id   8b9e30dd9c79549f847e080e25e44dc1
#
_cell.length_a   1.000
_cell.length_b   1.000
_cell.length_c   1.000
_cell.angle_alpha   90.00
_cell.angle_beta   90.00
_cell.angle_gamma   90.00
#
_symmetry.space_group_name_H-M   'P 1'
#
loop_
_entity.id
_entity.type
_entity.pdbx_description
1 polymer ?
#
loop_
_entity_poly.entity_id
_entity_poly.type
_entity_poly.pdbx_seq_one_letter_code
_entity_poly.pdbx_strand_id
1 'polypeptide(L)'
;MVTAGVYLLMRTSPLIEYSSTVLILCLWLGAITTVFSSLIGLFQQDIKKVIAYSTMSQLGMMVIAVGLSSYNIALFHLVNHAFYKGLLFLGAGAVIHAVADNQDFRKYGGLRPFLPLTYSVMLIASLSLVAFPFMTGFYSKDFILESAYGQFYFSGTVVYFIATIGAMFTTLYSVKVLYLIFLTNPNGPVVNYKNAHEGDIFMSLPLIILAIFSIFFGYITKDIFIGLGSAFFSDNSLFIHPTHEIMLDTEFAVPTLFKLLPLIFTVSLSIIAIIFSEFLPKVILHFKFSRLGYNIFGFFNQRFLIELFYNKYITGLVLKLGGQTTKVIDKGSVELLGPFGLEKGLILLSRNIVSLDTGVITSYALYILIGLIFYILIPYLTLFDNSLLLLILLSLFSIITPSINKNNDLV
;
A
#
# COMPACT_ATOMS: atom_id res chain seq x y z
N MET A 1 8.50 6.47 0.24
CA MET A 1 8.26 5.84 1.56
C MET A 1 8.78 4.40 1.64
N VAL A 2 8.48 3.51 0.68
CA VAL A 2 8.87 2.08 0.79
C VAL A 2 10.38 1.87 0.77
N THR A 3 11.11 2.54 -0.14
CA THR A 3 12.58 2.53 -0.18
C THR A 3 13.21 3.12 1.08
N ALA A 4 12.58 4.14 1.66
CA ALA A 4 13.01 4.72 2.94
C ALA A 4 12.90 3.71 4.09
N GLY A 5 11.89 2.81 4.06
CA GLY A 5 11.77 1.74 5.04
C GLY A 5 12.90 0.73 4.97
N VAL A 6 13.30 0.31 3.77
CA VAL A 6 14.47 -0.57 3.59
C VAL A 6 15.76 0.12 4.02
N TYR A 7 15.93 1.40 3.66
CA TYR A 7 17.08 2.18 4.12
C TYR A 7 17.15 2.29 5.65
N LEU A 8 16.00 2.51 6.30
CA LEU A 8 15.93 2.54 7.76
C LEU A 8 16.36 1.21 8.38
N LEU A 9 15.90 0.07 7.84
CA LEU A 9 16.33 -1.25 8.30
C LEU A 9 17.85 -1.42 8.17
N MET A 10 18.44 -1.02 7.05
CA MET A 10 19.90 -1.07 6.87
C MET A 10 20.62 -0.14 7.85
N ARG A 11 20.11 1.06 8.08
CA ARG A 11 20.73 2.03 8.98
C ARG A 11 20.62 1.64 10.46
N THR A 12 19.59 0.86 10.81
CA THR A 12 19.43 0.29 12.15
C THR A 12 20.12 -1.05 12.32
N SER A 13 21.02 -1.44 11.40
CA SER A 13 21.80 -2.69 11.49
C SER A 13 22.44 -2.93 12.86
N PRO A 14 23.01 -1.94 13.59
CA PRO A 14 23.58 -2.18 14.91
C PRO A 14 22.58 -2.70 15.95
N LEU A 15 21.29 -2.40 15.76
CA LEU A 15 20.22 -2.90 16.65
C LEU A 15 19.68 -4.26 16.17
N ILE A 16 19.53 -4.43 14.85
CA ILE A 16 18.92 -5.62 14.25
C ILE A 16 19.84 -6.82 14.39
N GLU A 17 21.15 -6.65 14.24
CA GLU A 17 22.15 -7.72 14.30
C GLU A 17 22.17 -8.49 15.63
N TYR A 18 21.87 -7.83 16.74
CA TYR A 18 21.81 -8.49 18.04
C TYR A 18 20.54 -9.33 18.26
N SER A 19 19.57 -9.28 17.35
CA SER A 19 18.31 -10.01 17.46
C SER A 19 18.13 -11.00 16.30
N SER A 20 18.48 -12.26 16.51
CA SER A 20 18.28 -13.33 15.52
C SER A 20 16.80 -13.50 15.12
N THR A 21 15.88 -13.24 16.03
CA THR A 21 14.43 -13.32 15.76
C THR A 21 14.00 -12.26 14.74
N VAL A 22 14.52 -11.04 14.82
CA VAL A 22 14.22 -9.96 13.86
C VAL A 22 14.82 -10.28 12.49
N LEU A 23 16.05 -10.81 12.44
CA LEU A 23 16.67 -11.24 11.17
C LEU A 23 15.84 -12.33 10.48
N ILE A 24 15.40 -13.35 11.21
CA ILE A 24 14.54 -14.40 10.67
C ILE A 24 13.19 -13.85 10.21
N LEU A 25 12.58 -12.93 10.96
CA LEU A 25 11.34 -12.27 10.54
C LEU A 25 11.52 -11.47 9.24
N CYS A 26 12.60 -10.70 9.12
CA CYS A 26 12.93 -9.99 7.88
C CYS A 26 13.09 -10.96 6.72
N LEU A 27 13.81 -12.05 6.93
CA LEU A 27 14.06 -13.09 5.93
C LEU A 27 12.75 -13.67 5.36
N TRP A 28 11.86 -14.13 6.24
CA TRP A 28 10.58 -14.73 5.84
C TRP A 28 9.59 -13.72 5.26
N LEU A 29 9.45 -12.55 5.86
CA LEU A 29 8.58 -11.49 5.35
C LEU A 29 9.05 -11.02 3.97
N GLY A 30 10.36 -10.89 3.77
CA GLY A 30 10.95 -10.58 2.48
C GLY A 30 10.62 -11.64 1.43
N ALA A 31 10.76 -12.93 1.76
CA ALA A 31 10.45 -14.03 0.85
C ALA A 31 8.96 -14.08 0.46
N ILE A 32 8.07 -13.98 1.44
CA ILE A 32 6.62 -13.97 1.19
C ILE A 32 6.23 -12.77 0.32
N THR A 33 6.75 -11.57 0.62
CA THR A 33 6.42 -10.37 -0.15
C THR A 33 6.92 -10.44 -1.59
N THR A 34 8.06 -11.06 -1.87
CA THR A 34 8.57 -11.23 -3.24
C THR A 34 7.62 -12.06 -4.10
N VAL A 35 7.19 -13.23 -3.63
CA VAL A 35 6.28 -14.10 -4.40
C VAL A 35 4.88 -13.51 -4.47
N PHE A 36 4.36 -13.02 -3.35
CA PHE A 36 3.03 -12.43 -3.28
C PHE A 36 2.87 -11.27 -4.27
N SER A 37 3.79 -10.32 -4.25
CA SER A 37 3.71 -9.15 -5.13
C SER A 37 3.99 -9.48 -6.59
N SER A 38 4.89 -10.42 -6.88
CA SER A 38 5.17 -10.82 -8.26
C SER A 38 3.99 -11.57 -8.89
N LEU A 39 3.29 -12.42 -8.11
CA LEU A 39 2.05 -13.07 -8.54
C LEU A 39 0.95 -12.04 -8.85
N ILE A 40 0.71 -11.10 -7.96
CA ILE A 40 -0.29 -10.04 -8.21
C ILE A 40 0.08 -9.27 -9.48
N GLY A 41 1.35 -8.88 -9.64
CA GLY A 41 1.83 -8.15 -10.81
C GLY A 41 1.56 -8.87 -12.12
N LEU A 42 1.69 -10.20 -12.14
CA LEU A 42 1.43 -11.01 -13.34
C LEU A 42 -0.04 -10.93 -13.79
N PHE A 43 -1.00 -10.86 -12.86
CA PHE A 43 -2.43 -10.86 -13.17
C PHE A 43 -3.02 -9.46 -13.37
N GLN A 44 -2.32 -8.38 -13.01
CA GLN A 44 -2.84 -7.02 -13.22
C GLN A 44 -2.94 -6.65 -14.71
N GLN A 45 -3.93 -5.81 -15.04
CA GLN A 45 -4.17 -5.35 -16.42
C GLN A 45 -3.65 -3.91 -16.67
N ASP A 46 -3.36 -3.16 -15.61
CA ASP A 46 -2.89 -1.78 -15.70
C ASP A 46 -1.37 -1.73 -15.67
N ILE A 47 -0.74 -1.00 -16.60
CA ILE A 47 0.72 -0.84 -16.70
C ILE A 47 1.32 -0.30 -15.39
N LYS A 48 0.71 0.75 -14.82
CA LYS A 48 1.19 1.35 -13.56
C LYS A 48 1.14 0.37 -12.40
N LYS A 49 0.06 -0.43 -12.30
CA LYS A 49 -0.08 -1.44 -11.24
C LYS A 49 0.95 -2.56 -11.37
N VAL A 50 1.21 -3.06 -12.59
CA VAL A 50 2.23 -4.08 -12.80
C VAL A 50 3.61 -3.58 -12.35
N ILE A 51 3.99 -2.36 -12.76
CA ILE A 51 5.27 -1.77 -12.37
C ILE A 51 5.32 -1.50 -10.84
N ALA A 52 4.22 -1.09 -10.21
CA ALA A 52 4.15 -0.89 -8.76
C ALA A 52 4.32 -2.21 -7.98
N TYR A 53 3.63 -3.28 -8.36
CA TYR A 53 3.81 -4.58 -7.71
C TYR A 53 5.20 -5.17 -7.97
N SER A 54 5.79 -4.89 -9.11
CA SER A 54 7.17 -5.29 -9.36
C SER A 54 8.17 -4.51 -8.51
N THR A 55 7.90 -3.26 -8.10
CA THR A 55 8.74 -2.57 -7.08
C THR A 55 8.63 -3.26 -5.73
N MET A 56 7.42 -3.62 -5.32
CA MET A 56 7.19 -4.31 -4.05
C MET A 56 7.93 -5.64 -4.00
N SER A 57 8.00 -6.39 -5.11
CA SER A 57 8.73 -7.65 -5.15
C SER A 57 10.25 -7.46 -5.02
N GLN A 58 10.82 -6.43 -5.66
CA GLN A 58 12.24 -6.13 -5.54
C GLN A 58 12.62 -5.63 -4.13
N LEU A 59 11.75 -4.85 -3.51
CA LEU A 59 11.94 -4.43 -2.12
C LEU A 59 11.87 -5.63 -1.15
N GLY A 60 11.01 -6.62 -1.44
CA GLY A 60 11.02 -7.89 -0.73
C GLY A 60 12.38 -8.60 -0.81
N MET A 61 13.04 -8.60 -1.97
CA MET A 61 14.40 -9.15 -2.11
C MET A 61 15.44 -8.38 -1.28
N MET A 62 15.32 -7.04 -1.21
CA MET A 62 16.20 -6.25 -0.34
C MET A 62 15.98 -6.58 1.14
N VAL A 63 14.74 -6.81 1.56
CA VAL A 63 14.45 -7.23 2.94
C VAL A 63 14.98 -8.65 3.22
N ILE A 64 14.99 -9.57 2.24
CA ILE A 64 15.68 -10.85 2.35
C ILE A 64 17.18 -10.61 2.64
N ALA A 65 17.85 -9.75 1.86
CA ALA A 65 19.26 -9.44 2.06
C ALA A 65 19.54 -8.84 3.44
N VAL A 66 18.66 -7.98 3.96
CA VAL A 66 18.73 -7.48 5.35
C VAL A 66 18.60 -8.64 6.34
N GLY A 67 17.67 -9.57 6.15
CA GLY A 67 17.51 -10.75 7.01
C GLY A 67 18.68 -11.74 6.97
N LEU A 68 19.50 -11.68 5.91
CA LEU A 68 20.76 -12.42 5.77
C LEU A 68 21.97 -11.67 6.34
N SER A 69 21.77 -10.55 7.01
CA SER A 69 22.82 -9.64 7.49
C SER A 69 23.72 -9.07 6.37
N SER A 70 23.28 -9.17 5.12
CA SER A 70 24.03 -8.73 3.93
C SER A 70 23.59 -7.33 3.51
N TYR A 71 23.80 -6.34 4.39
CA TYR A 71 23.34 -4.95 4.17
C TYR A 71 23.99 -4.27 2.97
N ASN A 72 25.25 -4.58 2.68
CA ASN A 72 25.98 -4.07 1.51
C ASN A 72 25.28 -4.48 0.21
N ILE A 73 24.85 -5.75 0.12
CA ILE A 73 24.13 -6.28 -1.04
C ILE A 73 22.75 -5.63 -1.14
N ALA A 74 22.06 -5.45 0.00
CA ALA A 74 20.76 -4.77 0.04
C ALA A 74 20.87 -3.34 -0.47
N LEU A 75 21.88 -2.60 -0.03
CA LEU A 75 22.16 -1.22 -0.47
C LEU A 75 22.53 -1.18 -1.96
N PHE A 76 23.37 -2.08 -2.42
CA PHE A 76 23.74 -2.18 -3.83
C PHE A 76 22.53 -2.42 -4.71
N HIS A 77 21.67 -3.37 -4.32
CA HIS A 77 20.46 -3.64 -5.06
C HIS A 77 19.46 -2.45 -5.01
N LEU A 78 19.39 -1.71 -3.90
CA LEU A 78 18.55 -0.52 -3.78
C LEU A 78 18.97 0.57 -4.76
N VAL A 79 20.28 0.85 -4.87
CA VAL A 79 20.78 1.86 -5.82
C VAL A 79 20.55 1.43 -7.26
N ASN A 80 20.90 0.18 -7.61
CA ASN A 80 20.68 -0.38 -8.93
C ASN A 80 19.20 -0.37 -9.32
N HIS A 81 18.32 -0.74 -8.38
CA HIS A 81 16.88 -0.73 -8.56
C HIS A 81 16.33 0.66 -8.87
N ALA A 82 16.88 1.71 -8.28
CA ALA A 82 16.44 3.08 -8.53
C ALA A 82 16.58 3.46 -10.01
N PHE A 83 17.67 3.05 -10.69
CA PHE A 83 17.90 3.37 -12.09
C PHE A 83 16.91 2.66 -13.02
N TYR A 84 16.85 1.34 -13.02
CA TYR A 84 15.99 0.64 -13.97
C TYR A 84 14.51 0.75 -13.63
N LYS A 85 14.15 0.99 -12.35
CA LYS A 85 12.76 1.25 -11.98
C LYS A 85 12.31 2.65 -12.32
N GLY A 86 13.15 3.65 -12.06
CA GLY A 86 12.92 5.00 -12.54
C GLY A 86 12.69 5.01 -14.05
N LEU A 87 13.53 4.28 -14.77
CA LEU A 87 13.43 4.12 -16.24
C LEU A 87 12.10 3.47 -16.67
N LEU A 88 11.65 2.39 -16.00
CA LEU A 88 10.37 1.73 -16.29
C LEU A 88 9.18 2.64 -16.04
N PHE A 89 9.16 3.38 -14.92
CA PHE A 89 8.07 4.29 -14.61
C PHE A 89 7.99 5.47 -15.57
N LEU A 90 9.13 6.08 -15.89
CA LEU A 90 9.17 7.19 -16.84
C LEU A 90 8.82 6.71 -18.27
N GLY A 91 9.34 5.55 -18.68
CA GLY A 91 8.99 4.95 -19.97
C GLY A 91 7.51 4.59 -20.07
N ALA A 92 6.93 4.02 -19.01
CA ALA A 92 5.48 3.77 -18.94
C ALA A 92 4.68 5.08 -18.96
N GLY A 93 5.19 6.14 -18.34
CA GLY A 93 4.60 7.48 -18.41
C GLY A 93 4.57 8.02 -19.84
N ALA A 94 5.67 7.86 -20.59
CA ALA A 94 5.75 8.23 -21.99
C ALA A 94 4.75 7.46 -22.88
N VAL A 95 4.62 6.13 -22.66
CA VAL A 95 3.61 5.31 -23.36
C VAL A 95 2.19 5.77 -23.06
N ILE A 96 1.86 6.01 -21.79
CA ILE A 96 0.52 6.45 -21.37
C ILE A 96 0.18 7.79 -21.98
N HIS A 97 1.13 8.73 -22.00
CA HIS A 97 0.95 10.05 -22.61
C HIS A 97 0.70 9.94 -24.12
N ALA A 98 1.47 9.08 -24.82
CA ALA A 98 1.32 8.87 -26.27
C ALA A 98 -0.04 8.26 -26.65
N VAL A 99 -0.70 7.52 -25.73
CA VAL A 99 -1.97 6.78 -26.01
C VAL A 99 -3.15 7.41 -25.27
N ALA A 100 -3.21 8.75 -25.24
CA ALA A 100 -4.32 9.52 -24.65
C ALA A 100 -4.69 9.08 -23.21
N ASP A 101 -3.68 9.02 -22.33
CA ASP A 101 -3.78 8.70 -20.88
C ASP A 101 -4.40 7.34 -20.54
N ASN A 102 -4.48 6.43 -21.48
CA ASN A 102 -4.97 5.08 -21.24
C ASN A 102 -3.91 4.25 -20.49
N GLN A 103 -4.30 3.51 -19.45
CA GLN A 103 -3.41 2.68 -18.64
C GLN A 103 -3.60 1.18 -18.84
N ASP A 104 -4.62 0.77 -19.59
CA ASP A 104 -5.01 -0.63 -19.75
C ASP A 104 -4.27 -1.29 -20.92
N PHE A 105 -3.55 -2.39 -20.64
CA PHE A 105 -2.86 -3.19 -21.67
C PHE A 105 -3.76 -3.68 -22.81
N ARG A 106 -5.04 -3.89 -22.55
CA ARG A 106 -6.00 -4.40 -23.54
C ARG A 106 -6.27 -3.42 -24.67
N LYS A 107 -5.89 -2.16 -24.48
CA LYS A 107 -6.08 -1.06 -25.44
C LYS A 107 -4.77 -0.60 -26.07
N TYR A 108 -3.69 -1.38 -25.88
CA TYR A 108 -2.39 -1.14 -26.49
C TYR A 108 -2.14 -2.11 -27.64
N GLY A 109 -0.90 -2.24 -28.04
CA GLY A 109 -0.40 -3.17 -29.07
C GLY A 109 0.21 -2.42 -30.24
N GLY A 110 1.25 -2.98 -30.84
CA GLY A 110 1.88 -2.46 -32.02
C GLY A 110 2.49 -1.06 -31.90
N LEU A 111 2.86 -0.61 -30.71
CA LEU A 111 3.41 0.73 -30.51
C LEU A 111 4.89 0.87 -30.86
N ARG A 112 5.59 -0.23 -31.18
CA ARG A 112 7.01 -0.22 -31.55
C ARG A 112 7.39 0.75 -32.65
N PRO A 113 6.68 0.83 -33.80
CA PRO A 113 7.04 1.77 -34.88
C PRO A 113 6.75 3.23 -34.53
N PHE A 114 5.82 3.50 -33.63
CA PHE A 114 5.45 4.86 -33.23
C PHE A 114 6.32 5.41 -32.09
N LEU A 115 6.84 4.52 -31.22
CA LEU A 115 7.62 4.86 -30.04
C LEU A 115 8.92 4.05 -29.99
N PRO A 116 9.86 4.22 -30.92
CA PRO A 116 11.09 3.40 -31.03
C PRO A 116 12.05 3.65 -29.84
N LEU A 117 12.19 4.90 -29.38
CA LEU A 117 13.07 5.25 -28.25
C LEU A 117 12.50 4.69 -26.97
N THR A 118 11.21 4.91 -26.69
CA THR A 118 10.55 4.37 -25.49
C THR A 118 10.56 2.84 -25.48
N TYR A 119 10.42 2.18 -26.63
CA TYR A 119 10.57 0.73 -26.72
C TYR A 119 11.96 0.25 -26.30
N SER A 120 13.00 0.87 -26.85
CA SER A 120 14.39 0.49 -26.53
C SER A 120 14.72 0.69 -25.06
N VAL A 121 14.30 1.80 -24.49
CA VAL A 121 14.51 2.14 -23.08
C VAL A 121 13.76 1.19 -22.15
N MET A 122 12.50 0.87 -22.44
CA MET A 122 11.73 -0.10 -21.65
C MET A 122 12.27 -1.52 -21.80
N LEU A 123 12.82 -1.90 -22.95
CA LEU A 123 13.49 -3.17 -23.15
C LEU A 123 14.73 -3.27 -22.26
N ILE A 124 15.60 -2.26 -22.27
CA ILE A 124 16.79 -2.19 -21.42
C ILE A 124 16.41 -2.31 -19.93
N ALA A 125 15.42 -1.55 -19.51
CA ALA A 125 14.95 -1.55 -18.13
C ALA A 125 14.36 -2.89 -17.70
N SER A 126 13.61 -3.55 -18.58
CA SER A 126 13.05 -4.88 -18.32
C SER A 126 14.09 -5.98 -18.27
N LEU A 127 15.10 -5.94 -19.13
CA LEU A 127 16.24 -6.86 -19.10
C LEU A 127 17.05 -6.69 -17.80
N SER A 128 17.27 -5.45 -17.37
CA SER A 128 17.95 -5.17 -16.11
C SER A 128 17.12 -5.64 -14.90
N LEU A 129 15.80 -5.46 -14.92
CA LEU A 129 14.89 -5.95 -13.86
C LEU A 129 14.91 -7.48 -13.73
N VAL A 130 14.93 -8.18 -14.87
CA VAL A 130 14.97 -9.66 -14.93
C VAL A 130 16.30 -10.23 -14.48
N ALA A 131 17.34 -9.39 -14.41
CA ALA A 131 18.73 -9.80 -14.17
C ALA A 131 19.34 -10.55 -15.37
N PHE A 132 19.11 -10.02 -16.58
CA PHE A 132 19.78 -10.55 -17.77
C PHE A 132 21.30 -10.33 -17.66
N PRO A 133 22.14 -11.29 -18.10
CA PRO A 133 23.59 -11.20 -17.97
C PRO A 133 24.15 -9.87 -18.47
N PHE A 134 25.13 -9.35 -17.76
CA PHE A 134 25.84 -8.08 -18.02
C PHE A 134 25.00 -6.80 -17.81
N MET A 135 23.74 -6.91 -17.42
CA MET A 135 22.93 -5.76 -17.01
C MET A 135 23.12 -5.45 -15.52
N THR A 136 22.81 -4.22 -15.13
CA THR A 136 22.98 -3.75 -13.73
C THR A 136 22.28 -4.66 -12.70
N GLY A 137 21.08 -5.17 -13.02
CA GLY A 137 20.32 -6.03 -12.13
C GLY A 137 20.95 -7.41 -11.89
N PHE A 138 21.72 -7.93 -12.85
CA PHE A 138 22.38 -9.21 -12.73
C PHE A 138 23.37 -9.26 -11.56
N TYR A 139 24.21 -8.24 -11.42
CA TYR A 139 25.22 -8.19 -10.36
C TYR A 139 24.65 -8.06 -8.96
N SER A 140 23.42 -7.57 -8.80
CA SER A 140 22.85 -7.35 -7.49
C SER A 140 21.76 -8.36 -7.12
N LYS A 141 20.81 -8.66 -8.03
CA LYS A 141 19.68 -9.54 -7.75
C LYS A 141 20.10 -11.00 -7.58
N ASP A 142 20.92 -11.49 -8.50
CA ASP A 142 21.36 -12.89 -8.46
C ASP A 142 22.26 -13.13 -7.24
N PHE A 143 23.07 -12.15 -6.86
CA PHE A 143 23.88 -12.23 -5.67
C PHE A 143 23.08 -12.28 -4.36
N ILE A 144 21.91 -11.66 -4.29
CA ILE A 144 20.96 -11.83 -3.16
C ILE A 144 20.48 -13.28 -3.08
N LEU A 145 20.16 -13.88 -4.22
CA LEU A 145 19.74 -15.29 -4.26
C LEU A 145 20.87 -16.23 -3.85
N GLU A 146 22.07 -16.00 -4.36
CA GLU A 146 23.24 -16.76 -3.99
C GLU A 146 23.55 -16.65 -2.49
N SER A 147 23.44 -15.47 -1.90
CA SER A 147 23.65 -15.25 -0.47
C SER A 147 22.61 -15.97 0.39
N ALA A 148 21.35 -16.06 -0.07
CA ALA A 148 20.34 -16.84 0.62
C ALA A 148 20.68 -18.35 0.68
N TYR A 149 21.23 -18.90 -0.39
CA TYR A 149 21.70 -20.27 -0.40
C TYR A 149 23.01 -20.43 0.40
N GLY A 150 23.92 -19.47 0.29
CA GLY A 150 25.24 -19.46 0.94
C GLY A 150 25.18 -19.39 2.46
N GLN A 151 24.04 -19.10 3.05
CA GLN A 151 23.84 -19.19 4.50
C GLN A 151 23.86 -20.65 5.01
N PHE A 152 23.63 -21.63 4.14
CA PHE A 152 23.58 -23.08 4.43
C PHE A 152 22.65 -23.51 5.59
N TYR A 153 21.81 -22.62 6.10
CA TYR A 153 20.74 -22.98 7.05
C TYR A 153 19.46 -23.34 6.29
N PHE A 154 18.62 -24.15 6.92
CA PHE A 154 17.33 -24.55 6.35
C PHE A 154 16.47 -23.35 5.94
N SER A 155 16.43 -22.32 6.77
CA SER A 155 15.70 -21.07 6.46
C SER A 155 16.23 -20.39 5.21
N GLY A 156 17.54 -20.27 5.05
CA GLY A 156 18.18 -19.67 3.87
C GLY A 156 17.91 -20.46 2.59
N THR A 157 18.03 -21.78 2.62
CA THR A 157 17.76 -22.63 1.44
C THR A 157 16.30 -22.58 1.02
N VAL A 158 15.33 -22.61 1.96
CA VAL A 158 13.91 -22.48 1.64
C VAL A 158 13.61 -21.10 1.06
N VAL A 159 14.17 -20.04 1.62
CA VAL A 159 14.01 -18.68 1.10
C VAL A 159 14.61 -18.52 -0.29
N TYR A 160 15.75 -19.16 -0.56
CA TYR A 160 16.33 -19.21 -1.91
C TYR A 160 15.33 -19.77 -2.93
N PHE A 161 14.69 -20.92 -2.67
CA PHE A 161 13.69 -21.47 -3.59
C PHE A 161 12.45 -20.60 -3.72
N ILE A 162 11.96 -20.02 -2.64
CA ILE A 162 10.82 -19.09 -2.67
C ILE A 162 11.17 -17.83 -3.50
N ALA A 163 12.34 -17.26 -3.28
CA ALA A 163 12.78 -16.07 -3.99
C ALA A 163 13.07 -16.35 -5.49
N THR A 164 13.58 -17.54 -5.84
CA THR A 164 13.75 -17.96 -7.24
C THR A 164 12.39 -18.10 -7.94
N ILE A 165 11.35 -18.63 -7.28
CA ILE A 165 9.99 -18.63 -7.81
C ILE A 165 9.49 -17.19 -8.03
N GLY A 166 9.76 -16.28 -7.10
CA GLY A 166 9.49 -14.84 -7.28
C GLY A 166 10.22 -14.27 -8.50
N ALA A 167 11.48 -14.65 -8.73
CA ALA A 167 12.25 -14.26 -9.92
C ALA A 167 11.65 -14.81 -11.21
N MET A 168 11.11 -16.04 -11.21
CA MET A 168 10.37 -16.60 -12.36
C MET A 168 9.15 -15.76 -12.72
N PHE A 169 8.38 -15.32 -11.74
CA PHE A 169 7.23 -14.44 -12.01
C PHE A 169 7.65 -13.06 -12.50
N THR A 170 8.83 -12.56 -12.07
CA THR A 170 9.34 -11.27 -12.57
C THR A 170 9.62 -11.33 -14.07
N THR A 171 10.10 -12.44 -14.59
CA THR A 171 10.32 -12.61 -16.04
C THR A 171 9.00 -12.64 -16.80
N LEU A 172 8.01 -13.39 -16.30
CA LEU A 172 6.73 -13.52 -16.97
C LEU A 172 5.99 -12.19 -17.08
N TYR A 173 5.93 -11.38 -16.01
CA TYR A 173 5.25 -10.09 -16.13
C TYR A 173 6.05 -9.06 -16.95
N SER A 174 7.38 -9.10 -16.95
CA SER A 174 8.18 -8.19 -17.79
C SER A 174 8.03 -8.50 -19.28
N VAL A 175 8.03 -9.78 -19.66
CA VAL A 175 7.69 -10.19 -21.03
C VAL A 175 6.27 -9.77 -21.38
N LYS A 176 5.30 -9.98 -20.47
CA LYS A 176 3.91 -9.54 -20.68
C LYS A 176 3.82 -8.04 -20.98
N VAL A 177 4.52 -7.20 -20.20
CA VAL A 177 4.51 -5.74 -20.39
C VAL A 177 5.03 -5.37 -21.78
N LEU A 178 6.23 -5.85 -22.14
CA LEU A 178 6.83 -5.54 -23.44
C LEU A 178 6.00 -6.06 -24.59
N TYR A 179 5.52 -7.30 -24.49
CA TYR A 179 4.75 -7.95 -25.55
C TYR A 179 3.43 -7.22 -25.80
N LEU A 180 2.64 -6.98 -24.75
CA LEU A 180 1.31 -6.37 -24.89
C LEU A 180 1.36 -4.89 -25.31
N ILE A 181 2.42 -4.16 -25.00
CA ILE A 181 2.53 -2.76 -25.39
C ILE A 181 3.04 -2.62 -26.83
N PHE A 182 4.11 -3.33 -27.17
CA PHE A 182 4.89 -3.04 -28.37
C PHE A 182 4.75 -4.06 -29.50
N LEU A 183 4.54 -5.35 -29.16
CA LEU A 183 4.66 -6.44 -30.13
C LEU A 183 3.33 -7.03 -30.60
N THR A 184 2.27 -6.98 -29.80
CA THR A 184 0.95 -7.47 -30.21
C THR A 184 0.33 -6.61 -31.30
N ASN A 185 -0.68 -7.16 -31.96
CA ASN A 185 -1.49 -6.40 -32.90
C ASN A 185 -2.18 -5.20 -32.24
N PRO A 186 -2.35 -4.07 -32.93
CA PRO A 186 -3.02 -2.88 -32.40
C PRO A 186 -4.46 -3.19 -31.98
N ASN A 187 -4.79 -2.91 -30.68
CA ASN A 187 -6.12 -3.13 -30.11
C ASN A 187 -6.79 -1.83 -29.63
N GLY A 188 -6.14 -0.70 -29.83
CA GLY A 188 -6.66 0.61 -29.44
C GLY A 188 -7.42 1.32 -30.55
N PRO A 189 -8.06 2.45 -30.24
CA PRO A 189 -8.68 3.33 -31.25
C PRO A 189 -7.63 3.87 -32.25
N VAL A 190 -7.97 3.91 -33.53
CA VAL A 190 -7.06 4.38 -34.59
C VAL A 190 -6.56 5.81 -34.35
N VAL A 191 -7.39 6.65 -33.73
CA VAL A 191 -7.04 8.04 -33.38
C VAL A 191 -5.81 8.11 -32.50
N ASN A 192 -5.70 7.20 -31.52
CA ASN A 192 -4.57 7.17 -30.59
C ASN A 192 -3.26 6.85 -31.31
N TYR A 193 -3.28 5.97 -32.33
CA TYR A 193 -2.09 5.64 -33.10
C TYR A 193 -1.69 6.75 -34.05
N LYS A 194 -2.66 7.48 -34.61
CA LYS A 194 -2.39 8.64 -35.50
C LYS A 194 -1.73 9.79 -34.74
N ASN A 195 -2.08 9.96 -33.48
CA ASN A 195 -1.57 11.04 -32.61
C ASN A 195 -0.36 10.59 -31.77
N ALA A 196 0.00 9.30 -31.80
CA ALA A 196 1.12 8.79 -31.05
C ALA A 196 2.44 9.35 -31.55
N HIS A 197 3.20 10.00 -30.70
CA HIS A 197 4.52 10.54 -30.99
C HIS A 197 5.43 10.37 -29.79
N GLU A 198 6.74 10.38 -30.02
CA GLU A 198 7.73 10.37 -28.95
C GLU A 198 7.65 11.66 -28.15
N GLY A 199 7.99 11.57 -26.87
CA GLY A 199 8.05 12.73 -25.99
C GLY A 199 9.15 13.72 -26.37
N ASP A 200 8.99 14.97 -25.94
CA ASP A 200 9.95 16.04 -26.13
C ASP A 200 11.32 15.71 -25.52
N ILE A 201 12.33 16.51 -25.84
CA ILE A 201 13.70 16.38 -25.34
C ILE A 201 13.72 16.30 -23.81
N PHE A 202 12.88 17.07 -23.10
CA PHE A 202 12.77 17.06 -21.65
C PHE A 202 12.29 15.72 -21.06
N MET A 203 11.56 14.92 -21.84
CA MET A 203 11.17 13.55 -21.47
C MET A 203 12.21 12.53 -21.91
N SER A 204 12.78 12.68 -23.10
CA SER A 204 13.70 11.70 -23.70
C SER A 204 15.08 11.71 -23.07
N LEU A 205 15.61 12.88 -22.69
CA LEU A 205 16.94 13.01 -22.09
C LEU A 205 17.09 12.27 -20.75
N PRO A 206 16.18 12.38 -19.77
CA PRO A 206 16.21 11.57 -18.55
C PRO A 206 16.14 10.05 -18.84
N LEU A 207 15.35 9.65 -19.81
CA LEU A 207 15.23 8.24 -20.18
C LEU A 207 16.56 7.67 -20.71
N ILE A 208 17.27 8.42 -21.54
CA ILE A 208 18.58 8.01 -22.09
C ILE A 208 19.62 7.90 -20.96
N ILE A 209 19.69 8.90 -20.08
CA ILE A 209 20.64 8.89 -18.96
C ILE A 209 20.41 7.68 -18.06
N LEU A 210 19.15 7.43 -17.64
CA LEU A 210 18.80 6.29 -16.80
C LEU A 210 19.06 4.96 -17.50
N ALA A 211 18.89 4.89 -18.84
CA ALA A 211 19.19 3.70 -19.63
C ALA A 211 20.69 3.37 -19.56
N ILE A 212 21.57 4.35 -19.72
CA ILE A 212 23.01 4.16 -19.60
C ILE A 212 23.38 3.62 -18.22
N PHE A 213 22.86 4.21 -17.15
CA PHE A 213 23.11 3.72 -15.78
C PHE A 213 22.53 2.32 -15.54
N SER A 214 21.38 2.00 -16.13
CA SER A 214 20.78 0.66 -16.00
C SER A 214 21.56 -0.44 -16.73
N ILE A 215 22.46 -0.10 -17.63
CA ILE A 215 23.36 -1.05 -18.30
C ILE A 215 24.68 -1.18 -17.52
N PHE A 216 25.37 -0.06 -17.28
CA PHE A 216 26.78 -0.07 -16.89
C PHE A 216 27.02 0.09 -15.39
N PHE A 217 26.14 0.76 -14.66
CA PHE A 217 26.40 1.14 -13.26
C PHE A 217 26.68 -0.07 -12.36
N GLY A 218 25.93 -1.16 -12.52
CA GLY A 218 26.11 -2.36 -11.70
C GLY A 218 27.49 -3.00 -11.86
N TYR A 219 28.04 -3.01 -13.08
CA TYR A 219 29.37 -3.51 -13.32
C TYR A 219 30.47 -2.61 -12.72
N ILE A 220 30.36 -1.29 -12.94
CA ILE A 220 31.36 -0.32 -12.48
C ILE A 220 31.45 -0.29 -10.94
N THR A 221 30.31 -0.41 -10.26
CA THR A 221 30.26 -0.22 -8.81
C THR A 221 30.24 -1.54 -8.01
N LYS A 222 30.18 -2.68 -8.69
CA LYS A 222 30.12 -4.00 -8.04
C LYS A 222 31.23 -4.17 -6.98
N ASP A 223 32.47 -3.84 -7.32
CA ASP A 223 33.63 -4.07 -6.45
C ASP A 223 33.62 -3.13 -5.22
N ILE A 224 32.96 -1.95 -5.33
CA ILE A 224 32.81 -1.02 -4.21
C ILE A 224 31.85 -1.60 -3.16
N PHE A 225 30.75 -2.23 -3.59
CA PHE A 225 29.68 -2.70 -2.71
C PHE A 225 29.90 -4.16 -2.24
N ILE A 226 30.36 -5.03 -3.15
CA ILE A 226 30.41 -6.48 -2.95
C ILE A 226 31.86 -7.00 -2.95
N GLY A 227 32.82 -6.17 -3.35
CA GLY A 227 34.21 -6.59 -3.45
C GLY A 227 34.75 -7.13 -2.12
N LEU A 228 35.36 -8.34 -2.16
CA LEU A 228 36.01 -8.93 -1.01
C LEU A 228 37.18 -8.03 -0.55
N GLY A 229 37.12 -7.61 0.73
CA GLY A 229 38.08 -6.69 1.30
C GLY A 229 37.87 -5.21 0.96
N SER A 230 36.74 -4.82 0.34
CA SER A 230 36.43 -3.41 0.19
C SER A 230 36.07 -2.81 1.55
N ALA A 231 36.85 -1.81 1.98
CA ALA A 231 36.62 -1.11 3.25
C ALA A 231 35.62 0.05 3.14
N PHE A 232 34.94 0.20 2.01
CA PHE A 232 34.13 1.38 1.74
C PHE A 232 32.96 1.59 2.74
N PHE A 233 32.37 0.49 3.24
CA PHE A 233 31.29 0.54 4.23
C PHE A 233 31.69 0.01 5.60
N SER A 234 32.99 -0.31 5.84
CA SER A 234 33.47 -0.96 7.07
C SER A 234 33.47 -0.03 8.28
N ASP A 235 33.56 1.30 8.08
CA ASP A 235 33.63 2.26 9.16
C ASP A 235 32.25 2.72 9.61
N ASN A 236 31.55 1.91 10.43
CA ASN A 236 30.36 2.27 11.19
C ASN A 236 29.09 2.65 10.40
N SER A 237 29.11 2.59 9.08
CA SER A 237 27.92 2.89 8.27
C SER A 237 26.90 1.75 8.23
N LEU A 238 27.41 0.51 8.11
CA LEU A 238 26.62 -0.73 8.11
C LEU A 238 27.34 -1.74 9.02
N PHE A 239 26.68 -2.12 10.11
CA PHE A 239 27.25 -3.05 11.06
C PHE A 239 26.84 -4.48 10.72
N ILE A 240 27.81 -5.38 10.59
CA ILE A 240 27.62 -6.81 10.40
C ILE A 240 28.36 -7.52 11.55
N HIS A 241 27.65 -8.40 12.25
CA HIS A 241 28.32 -9.22 13.26
C HIS A 241 29.22 -10.25 12.60
N PRO A 242 30.47 -10.45 13.07
CA PRO A 242 31.43 -11.36 12.41
C PRO A 242 30.93 -12.81 12.22
N THR A 243 30.02 -13.26 13.10
CA THR A 243 29.40 -14.61 12.98
C THR A 243 28.35 -14.70 11.86
N HIS A 244 27.87 -13.58 11.35
CA HIS A 244 26.86 -13.51 10.30
C HIS A 244 27.44 -13.12 8.94
N GLU A 245 28.76 -12.99 8.83
CA GLU A 245 29.39 -12.67 7.56
C GLU A 245 29.39 -13.91 6.65
N ILE A 246 28.68 -13.82 5.53
CA ILE A 246 28.47 -14.92 4.59
C ILE A 246 29.03 -14.65 3.19
N MET A 247 29.73 -13.52 2.98
CA MET A 247 30.16 -13.12 1.63
C MET A 247 31.17 -14.10 1.01
N LEU A 248 32.14 -14.60 1.79
CA LEU A 248 33.10 -15.58 1.33
C LEU A 248 32.43 -16.91 0.94
N ASP A 249 31.50 -17.38 1.77
CA ASP A 249 30.77 -18.62 1.52
C ASP A 249 29.84 -18.48 0.28
N THR A 250 29.22 -17.33 0.05
CA THR A 250 28.42 -17.11 -1.16
C THR A 250 29.25 -17.15 -2.43
N GLU A 251 30.47 -16.60 -2.40
CA GLU A 251 31.29 -16.57 -3.61
C GLU A 251 31.96 -17.89 -3.91
N PHE A 252 32.45 -18.62 -2.91
CA PHE A 252 33.29 -19.82 -3.11
C PHE A 252 32.60 -21.15 -2.80
N ALA A 253 31.65 -21.18 -1.85
CA ALA A 253 31.08 -22.45 -1.39
C ALA A 253 29.75 -22.82 -2.11
N VAL A 254 29.06 -21.89 -2.73
CA VAL A 254 27.79 -22.18 -3.44
C VAL A 254 28.07 -22.94 -4.73
N PRO A 255 27.43 -24.11 -4.96
CA PRO A 255 27.62 -24.88 -6.19
C PRO A 255 27.16 -24.10 -7.42
N THR A 256 27.90 -24.24 -8.53
CA THR A 256 27.65 -23.54 -9.80
C THR A 256 26.24 -23.75 -10.35
N LEU A 257 25.66 -24.93 -10.10
CA LEU A 257 24.28 -25.21 -10.50
C LEU A 257 23.27 -24.25 -9.85
N PHE A 258 23.39 -23.99 -8.54
CA PHE A 258 22.50 -23.07 -7.82
C PHE A 258 22.75 -21.60 -8.21
N LYS A 259 23.97 -21.23 -8.56
CA LYS A 259 24.30 -19.92 -9.10
C LYS A 259 23.64 -19.67 -10.47
N LEU A 260 23.64 -20.68 -11.34
CA LEU A 260 23.07 -20.55 -12.69
C LEU A 260 21.58 -20.82 -12.76
N LEU A 261 20.97 -21.44 -11.76
CA LEU A 261 19.56 -21.84 -11.76
C LEU A 261 18.60 -20.67 -11.97
N PRO A 262 18.75 -19.50 -11.32
CA PRO A 262 17.91 -18.32 -11.61
C PRO A 262 18.01 -17.89 -13.08
N LEU A 263 19.20 -17.85 -13.63
CA LEU A 263 19.43 -17.49 -15.02
C LEU A 263 18.78 -18.48 -16.00
N ILE A 264 18.93 -19.78 -15.76
CA ILE A 264 18.30 -20.82 -16.60
C ILE A 264 16.79 -20.66 -16.59
N PHE A 265 16.17 -20.42 -15.43
CA PHE A 265 14.75 -20.21 -15.33
C PHE A 265 14.29 -18.91 -16.01
N THR A 266 15.03 -17.83 -15.86
CA THR A 266 14.66 -16.56 -16.49
C THR A 266 14.68 -16.65 -18.01
N VAL A 267 15.72 -17.24 -18.60
CA VAL A 267 15.84 -17.43 -20.04
C VAL A 267 14.79 -18.41 -20.58
N SER A 268 14.64 -19.58 -19.94
CA SER A 268 13.67 -20.60 -20.39
C SER A 268 12.22 -20.07 -20.33
N LEU A 269 11.84 -19.42 -19.23
CA LEU A 269 10.50 -18.88 -19.07
C LEU A 269 10.22 -17.70 -20.00
N SER A 270 11.20 -16.87 -20.31
CA SER A 270 11.02 -15.79 -21.28
C SER A 270 10.73 -16.34 -22.68
N ILE A 271 11.46 -17.38 -23.08
CA ILE A 271 11.23 -18.05 -24.38
C ILE A 271 9.84 -18.72 -24.39
N ILE A 272 9.50 -19.46 -23.34
CA ILE A 272 8.19 -20.11 -23.20
C ILE A 272 7.06 -19.07 -23.24
N ALA A 273 7.18 -17.96 -22.50
CA ALA A 273 6.19 -16.91 -22.49
C ALA A 273 5.96 -16.29 -23.86
N ILE A 274 7.04 -16.04 -24.62
CA ILE A 274 6.94 -15.52 -26.00
C ILE A 274 6.28 -16.54 -26.93
N ILE A 275 6.67 -17.81 -26.85
CA ILE A 275 6.08 -18.88 -27.67
C ILE A 275 4.58 -19.00 -27.38
N PHE A 276 4.16 -19.02 -26.12
CA PHE A 276 2.75 -19.12 -25.77
C PHE A 276 1.95 -17.88 -26.20
N SER A 277 2.54 -16.69 -26.08
CA SER A 277 1.84 -15.46 -26.48
C SER A 277 1.70 -15.29 -27.97
N GLU A 278 2.68 -15.71 -28.77
CA GLU A 278 2.68 -15.55 -30.22
C GLU A 278 1.99 -16.70 -30.96
N PHE A 279 2.37 -17.94 -30.61
CA PHE A 279 1.92 -19.12 -31.35
C PHE A 279 0.70 -19.81 -30.76
N LEU A 280 0.48 -19.70 -29.45
CA LEU A 280 -0.58 -20.42 -28.73
C LEU A 280 -1.53 -19.50 -27.94
N PRO A 281 -1.93 -18.32 -28.46
CA PRO A 281 -2.81 -17.41 -27.68
C PRO A 281 -4.18 -18.04 -27.40
N LYS A 282 -4.67 -18.92 -28.27
CA LYS A 282 -5.93 -19.63 -28.08
C LYS A 282 -5.92 -20.53 -26.85
N VAL A 283 -4.78 -21.17 -26.54
CA VAL A 283 -4.64 -22.04 -25.37
C VAL A 283 -4.75 -21.22 -24.08
N ILE A 284 -4.07 -20.06 -24.02
CA ILE A 284 -4.14 -19.15 -22.87
C ILE A 284 -5.56 -18.63 -22.67
N LEU A 285 -6.25 -18.25 -23.76
CA LEU A 285 -7.63 -17.78 -23.70
C LEU A 285 -8.58 -18.88 -23.26
N HIS A 286 -8.45 -20.10 -23.80
CA HIS A 286 -9.27 -21.23 -23.41
C HIS A 286 -9.10 -21.57 -21.92
N PHE A 287 -7.86 -21.59 -21.44
CA PHE A 287 -7.59 -21.77 -20.01
C PHE A 287 -8.22 -20.66 -19.15
N LYS A 288 -8.08 -19.40 -19.56
CA LYS A 288 -8.66 -18.26 -18.82
C LYS A 288 -10.18 -18.32 -18.74
N PHE A 289 -10.87 -18.81 -19.77
CA PHE A 289 -12.32 -18.93 -19.80
C PHE A 289 -12.82 -20.23 -19.13
N SER A 290 -11.96 -21.19 -18.82
CA SER A 290 -12.34 -22.35 -18.01
C SER A 290 -12.74 -21.90 -16.61
N ARG A 291 -13.62 -22.64 -15.94
CA ARG A 291 -14.10 -22.34 -14.58
C ARG A 291 -12.94 -22.16 -13.59
N LEU A 292 -11.95 -23.04 -13.69
CA LEU A 292 -10.75 -23.00 -12.84
C LEU A 292 -9.88 -21.80 -13.16
N GLY A 293 -9.60 -21.55 -14.44
CA GLY A 293 -8.79 -20.41 -14.86
C GLY A 293 -9.44 -19.07 -14.53
N TYR A 294 -10.76 -18.95 -14.68
CA TYR A 294 -11.50 -17.77 -14.29
C TYR A 294 -11.40 -17.47 -12.79
N ASN A 295 -11.57 -18.49 -11.95
CA ASN A 295 -11.47 -18.35 -10.50
C ASN A 295 -10.06 -17.97 -10.07
N ILE A 296 -9.02 -18.62 -10.62
CA ILE A 296 -7.61 -18.31 -10.34
C ILE A 296 -7.30 -16.86 -10.77
N PHE A 297 -7.70 -16.51 -12.01
CA PHE A 297 -7.49 -15.15 -12.51
C PHE A 297 -8.21 -14.11 -11.63
N GLY A 298 -9.46 -14.35 -11.26
CA GLY A 298 -10.25 -13.47 -10.39
C GLY A 298 -9.60 -13.29 -9.02
N PHE A 299 -9.15 -14.37 -8.40
CA PHE A 299 -8.52 -14.36 -7.08
C PHE A 299 -7.23 -13.51 -7.06
N PHE A 300 -6.33 -13.74 -8.02
CA PHE A 300 -5.07 -13.00 -8.08
C PHE A 300 -5.25 -11.55 -8.57
N ASN A 301 -6.16 -11.31 -9.53
CA ASN A 301 -6.47 -9.97 -10.00
C ASN A 301 -7.12 -9.10 -8.93
N GLN A 302 -7.92 -9.70 -8.04
CA GLN A 302 -8.48 -9.06 -6.83
C GLN A 302 -7.52 -9.05 -5.64
N ARG A 303 -6.23 -9.28 -5.87
CA ARG A 303 -5.16 -9.17 -4.87
C ARG A 303 -5.40 -10.06 -3.65
N PHE A 304 -5.68 -11.33 -3.88
CA PHE A 304 -5.98 -12.32 -2.84
C PHE A 304 -7.21 -11.95 -1.99
N LEU A 305 -8.12 -11.16 -2.53
CA LEU A 305 -9.32 -10.65 -1.86
C LEU A 305 -9.03 -9.80 -0.61
N ILE A 306 -7.78 -9.38 -0.39
CA ILE A 306 -7.38 -8.60 0.79
C ILE A 306 -8.09 -7.25 0.80
N GLU A 307 -8.19 -6.56 -0.34
CA GLU A 307 -8.92 -5.29 -0.41
C GLU A 307 -10.41 -5.44 -0.12
N LEU A 308 -11.00 -6.55 -0.55
CA LEU A 308 -12.39 -6.84 -0.25
C LEU A 308 -12.59 -7.06 1.26
N PHE A 309 -11.67 -7.78 1.90
CA PHE A 309 -11.68 -7.95 3.35
C PHE A 309 -11.54 -6.61 4.09
N TYR A 310 -10.55 -5.79 3.70
CA TYR A 310 -10.36 -4.47 4.30
C TYR A 310 -11.60 -3.57 4.14
N ASN A 311 -12.13 -3.46 2.92
CA ASN A 311 -13.24 -2.57 2.65
C ASN A 311 -14.53 -3.03 3.32
N LYS A 312 -14.82 -4.32 3.31
CA LYS A 312 -16.06 -4.86 3.86
C LYS A 312 -16.06 -4.93 5.39
N TYR A 313 -14.97 -5.42 5.98
CA TYR A 313 -14.94 -5.69 7.42
C TYR A 313 -14.33 -4.54 8.21
N ILE A 314 -13.15 -4.05 7.83
CA ILE A 314 -12.45 -3.03 8.62
C ILE A 314 -13.04 -1.64 8.35
N THR A 315 -13.00 -1.18 7.11
CA THR A 315 -13.50 0.16 6.74
C THR A 315 -15.01 0.26 6.98
N GLY A 316 -15.78 -0.76 6.60
CA GLY A 316 -17.21 -0.81 6.82
C GLY A 316 -17.60 -0.79 8.30
N LEU A 317 -16.84 -1.48 9.17
CA LEU A 317 -17.08 -1.47 10.62
C LEU A 317 -16.78 -0.10 11.21
N VAL A 318 -15.64 0.51 10.85
CA VAL A 318 -15.26 1.85 11.32
C VAL A 318 -16.27 2.91 10.89
N LEU A 319 -16.70 2.88 9.63
CA LEU A 319 -17.72 3.81 9.12
C LEU A 319 -19.07 3.63 9.82
N LYS A 320 -19.49 2.37 10.06
CA LYS A 320 -20.72 2.08 10.81
C LYS A 320 -20.65 2.58 12.25
N LEU A 321 -19.53 2.33 12.91
CA LEU A 321 -19.29 2.80 14.26
C LEU A 321 -19.25 4.32 14.34
N GLY A 322 -18.54 4.99 13.41
CA GLY A 322 -18.54 6.44 13.28
C GLY A 322 -19.94 7.03 13.03
N GLY A 323 -20.73 6.39 12.16
CA GLY A 323 -22.11 6.80 11.93
C GLY A 323 -23.01 6.64 13.16
N GLN A 324 -22.82 5.57 13.94
CA GLN A 324 -23.56 5.37 15.20
C GLN A 324 -23.14 6.37 16.29
N THR A 325 -21.85 6.58 16.48
CA THR A 325 -21.34 7.55 17.46
C THR A 325 -21.85 8.96 17.14
N THR A 326 -21.78 9.38 15.87
CA THR A 326 -22.27 10.68 15.46
C THR A 326 -23.78 10.84 15.68
N LYS A 327 -24.58 9.81 15.35
CA LYS A 327 -26.04 9.89 15.51
C LYS A 327 -26.51 9.81 16.96
N VAL A 328 -25.92 8.90 17.75
CA VAL A 328 -26.40 8.60 19.10
C VAL A 328 -25.72 9.47 20.14
N ILE A 329 -24.41 9.67 20.04
CA ILE A 329 -23.63 10.42 21.03
C ILE A 329 -23.64 11.91 20.66
N ASP A 330 -23.08 12.29 19.49
CA ASP A 330 -22.89 13.71 19.16
C ASP A 330 -24.24 14.44 18.95
N LYS A 331 -25.01 14.01 17.95
CA LYS A 331 -26.31 14.63 17.62
C LYS A 331 -27.47 14.18 18.53
N GLY A 332 -27.30 13.06 19.23
CA GLY A 332 -28.30 12.58 20.17
C GLY A 332 -28.09 13.17 21.57
N SER A 333 -27.24 12.51 22.38
CA SER A 333 -27.11 12.85 23.80
C SER A 333 -26.37 14.16 24.05
N VAL A 334 -25.27 14.43 23.35
CA VAL A 334 -24.44 15.62 23.62
C VAL A 334 -25.17 16.89 23.15
N GLU A 335 -25.75 16.86 21.95
CA GLU A 335 -26.50 18.00 21.41
C GLU A 335 -27.80 18.25 22.16
N LEU A 336 -28.47 17.17 22.64
CA LEU A 336 -29.70 17.28 23.44
C LEU A 336 -29.43 17.83 24.85
N LEU A 337 -28.33 17.43 25.50
CA LEU A 337 -27.92 17.97 26.80
C LEU A 337 -27.25 19.34 26.70
N GLY A 338 -26.69 19.65 25.54
CA GLY A 338 -25.98 20.89 25.24
C GLY A 338 -26.87 21.92 24.54
N PRO A 339 -26.41 22.51 23.41
CA PRO A 339 -27.01 23.70 22.80
C PRO A 339 -28.49 23.54 22.42
N PHE A 340 -28.80 22.44 21.74
CA PHE A 340 -30.12 22.19 21.19
C PHE A 340 -31.18 21.90 22.28
N GLY A 341 -30.82 21.10 23.29
CA GLY A 341 -31.72 20.82 24.40
C GLY A 341 -31.93 22.04 25.29
N LEU A 342 -30.87 22.84 25.48
CA LEU A 342 -30.95 24.09 26.22
C LEU A 342 -31.81 25.11 25.50
N GLU A 343 -31.65 25.26 24.17
CA GLU A 343 -32.51 26.11 23.32
C GLU A 343 -33.99 25.69 23.44
N LYS A 344 -34.31 24.41 23.20
CA LYS A 344 -35.68 23.91 23.34
C LYS A 344 -36.23 24.05 24.76
N GLY A 345 -35.39 23.78 25.75
CA GLY A 345 -35.77 23.95 27.17
C GLY A 345 -36.14 25.40 27.50
N LEU A 346 -35.30 26.34 27.08
CA LEU A 346 -35.58 27.78 27.28
C LEU A 346 -36.85 28.25 26.54
N ILE A 347 -37.09 27.79 25.31
CA ILE A 347 -38.30 28.10 24.54
C ILE A 347 -39.53 27.53 25.25
N LEU A 348 -39.48 26.30 25.77
CA LEU A 348 -40.59 25.70 26.53
C LEU A 348 -40.84 26.45 27.84
N LEU A 349 -39.80 26.81 28.57
CA LEU A 349 -39.91 27.58 29.81
C LEU A 349 -40.50 28.98 29.52
N SER A 350 -40.03 29.62 28.46
CA SER A 350 -40.57 30.94 28.08
C SER A 350 -42.06 30.87 27.72
N ARG A 351 -42.51 29.85 26.98
CA ARG A 351 -43.92 29.62 26.67
C ARG A 351 -44.74 29.38 27.94
N ASN A 352 -44.20 28.61 28.89
CA ASN A 352 -44.86 28.37 30.17
C ASN A 352 -45.01 29.68 30.99
N ILE A 353 -43.94 30.50 31.01
CA ILE A 353 -44.00 31.81 31.68
C ILE A 353 -45.01 32.74 31.00
N VAL A 354 -45.02 32.79 29.66
CA VAL A 354 -46.00 33.59 28.91
C VAL A 354 -47.43 33.10 29.15
N SER A 355 -47.66 31.79 29.35
CA SER A 355 -49.00 31.27 29.67
C SER A 355 -49.51 31.68 31.04
N LEU A 356 -48.65 32.13 31.96
CA LEU A 356 -49.04 32.71 33.27
C LEU A 356 -49.60 34.14 33.12
N ASP A 357 -49.33 34.79 32.00
CA ASP A 357 -49.91 36.10 31.67
C ASP A 357 -51.33 35.91 31.16
N THR A 358 -52.26 35.83 32.11
CA THR A 358 -53.71 35.61 31.83
C THR A 358 -54.48 36.88 31.58
N GLY A 359 -53.88 38.05 31.77
CA GLY A 359 -54.55 39.33 31.67
C GLY A 359 -55.64 39.62 32.77
N VAL A 360 -55.79 38.68 33.72
CA VAL A 360 -56.78 38.77 34.80
C VAL A 360 -56.08 39.22 36.10
N ILE A 361 -56.53 40.37 36.63
CA ILE A 361 -55.92 41.00 37.83
C ILE A 361 -55.96 40.08 39.06
N THR A 362 -56.97 39.27 39.20
CA THR A 362 -57.12 38.33 40.32
C THR A 362 -56.01 37.19 40.31
N SER A 363 -55.61 36.75 39.10
CA SER A 363 -54.55 35.77 38.97
C SER A 363 -53.16 36.33 39.34
N TYR A 364 -52.96 37.63 38.99
CA TYR A 364 -51.66 38.27 39.40
C TYR A 364 -51.64 38.55 40.86
N ALA A 365 -52.74 38.93 41.52
CA ALA A 365 -52.83 39.07 42.96
C ALA A 365 -52.57 37.73 43.68
N LEU A 366 -53.06 36.62 43.09
CA LEU A 366 -52.78 35.27 43.63
C LEU A 366 -51.28 34.92 43.50
N TYR A 367 -50.62 35.21 42.41
CA TYR A 367 -49.20 34.96 42.22
C TYR A 367 -48.35 35.76 43.23
N ILE A 368 -48.67 37.02 43.45
CA ILE A 368 -48.02 37.87 44.43
C ILE A 368 -48.22 37.31 45.83
N LEU A 369 -49.42 36.86 46.18
CA LEU A 369 -49.72 36.26 47.48
C LEU A 369 -48.95 34.95 47.72
N ILE A 370 -48.90 34.08 46.70
CA ILE A 370 -48.12 32.85 46.76
C ILE A 370 -46.63 33.18 46.93
N GLY A 371 -46.08 34.13 46.19
CA GLY A 371 -44.70 34.58 46.31
C GLY A 371 -44.37 35.15 47.69
N LEU A 372 -45.29 35.88 48.29
CA LEU A 372 -45.14 36.48 49.61
C LEU A 372 -45.17 35.38 50.71
N ILE A 373 -46.08 34.41 50.58
CA ILE A 373 -46.13 33.24 51.50
C ILE A 373 -44.80 32.44 51.39
N PHE A 374 -44.34 32.23 50.17
CA PHE A 374 -43.08 31.52 49.94
C PHE A 374 -41.90 32.26 50.53
N TYR A 375 -41.83 33.59 50.40
CA TYR A 375 -40.80 34.43 51.01
C TYR A 375 -40.77 34.34 52.50
N ILE A 376 -41.95 34.33 53.18
CA ILE A 376 -42.07 34.17 54.61
C ILE A 376 -41.67 32.78 55.10
N LEU A 377 -41.90 31.75 54.27
CA LEU A 377 -41.54 30.35 54.62
C LEU A 377 -40.08 30.02 54.40
N ILE A 378 -39.34 30.75 53.57
CA ILE A 378 -37.92 30.50 53.25
C ILE A 378 -37.06 30.33 54.56
N PRO A 379 -37.13 31.19 55.58
CA PRO A 379 -36.34 31.02 56.77
C PRO A 379 -36.65 29.73 57.54
N TYR A 380 -37.86 29.22 57.41
CA TYR A 380 -38.27 27.97 58.05
C TYR A 380 -37.85 26.74 57.24
N LEU A 381 -37.75 26.88 55.89
CA LEU A 381 -37.29 25.82 55.02
C LEU A 381 -35.78 25.52 55.18
N THR A 382 -35.00 26.51 55.62
CA THR A 382 -33.56 26.31 55.95
C THR A 382 -33.33 25.45 57.18
N LEU A 383 -34.37 25.13 57.97
CA LEU A 383 -34.32 24.19 59.10
C LEU A 383 -34.52 22.72 58.67
N PHE A 384 -34.91 22.47 57.42
CA PHE A 384 -35.07 21.09 56.89
C PHE A 384 -33.81 20.61 56.23
N ASP A 385 -33.59 19.26 56.27
CA ASP A 385 -32.48 18.63 55.58
C ASP A 385 -32.50 18.97 54.08
N ASN A 386 -31.31 19.21 53.51
CA ASN A 386 -31.13 19.59 52.11
C ASN A 386 -31.85 18.66 51.13
N SER A 387 -32.02 17.39 51.48
CA SER A 387 -32.74 16.39 50.69
C SER A 387 -34.23 16.66 50.59
N LEU A 388 -34.83 17.14 51.64
CA LEU A 388 -36.26 17.43 51.69
C LEU A 388 -36.59 18.72 50.91
N LEU A 389 -35.70 19.71 50.98
CA LEU A 389 -35.79 20.96 50.23
C LEU A 389 -35.65 20.68 48.72
N LEU A 390 -34.79 19.78 48.32
CA LEU A 390 -34.61 19.34 46.93
C LEU A 390 -35.85 18.58 46.40
N LEU A 391 -36.47 17.74 47.24
CA LEU A 391 -37.72 17.05 46.89
C LEU A 391 -38.91 18.03 46.71
N ILE A 392 -39.01 19.03 47.58
CA ILE A 392 -40.06 20.09 47.46
C ILE A 392 -39.85 20.92 46.20
N LEU A 393 -38.59 21.29 45.88
CA LEU A 393 -38.27 22.01 44.64
C LEU A 393 -38.57 21.15 43.40
N LEU A 394 -38.23 19.85 43.43
CA LEU A 394 -38.55 18.93 42.32
C LEU A 394 -40.06 18.71 42.15
N SER A 395 -40.83 18.64 43.25
CA SER A 395 -42.31 18.53 43.21
C SER A 395 -42.97 19.79 42.65
N LEU A 396 -42.50 20.98 43.07
CA LEU A 396 -42.93 22.25 42.52
C LEU A 396 -42.61 22.36 41.02
N PHE A 397 -41.43 21.91 40.61
CA PHE A 397 -41.03 21.88 39.23
C PHE A 397 -41.89 20.94 38.38
N SER A 398 -42.29 19.78 38.92
CA SER A 398 -43.20 18.85 38.26
C SER A 398 -44.64 19.35 38.10
N ILE A 399 -45.11 20.22 39.00
CA ILE A 399 -46.43 20.87 38.91
C ILE A 399 -46.42 22.01 37.87
N ILE A 400 -45.28 22.71 37.75
CA ILE A 400 -45.13 23.82 36.77
C ILE A 400 -44.91 23.30 35.35
N THR A 401 -44.38 22.09 35.18
CA THR A 401 -44.25 21.45 33.89
C THR A 401 -45.57 20.82 33.49
N PRO A 402 -46.32 21.37 32.52
CA PRO A 402 -47.55 20.73 32.06
C PRO A 402 -47.19 19.36 31.52
N SER A 403 -47.95 18.32 31.91
CA SER A 403 -47.82 16.97 31.38
C SER A 403 -47.75 17.07 29.84
N ILE A 404 -46.62 16.73 29.28
CA ILE A 404 -46.42 16.68 27.85
C ILE A 404 -47.40 15.63 27.34
N ASN A 405 -48.53 16.09 26.80
CA ASN A 405 -49.49 15.23 26.14
C ASN A 405 -48.77 14.58 24.94
N LYS A 406 -48.54 13.28 25.06
CA LYS A 406 -47.89 12.43 24.12
C LYS A 406 -48.72 12.21 22.85
N ASN A 407 -49.21 13.24 22.21
CA ASN A 407 -49.81 13.08 20.89
C ASN A 407 -49.55 14.36 20.07
N ASN A 408 -48.93 14.10 18.95
CA ASN A 408 -48.70 15.00 17.82
C ASN A 408 -47.61 16.04 18.00
N ASP A 409 -46.44 15.69 17.47
CA ASP A 409 -45.69 16.45 16.45
C ASP A 409 -44.30 15.80 16.31
N LEU A 410 -44.29 14.61 15.68
CA LEU A 410 -43.18 14.08 14.95
C LEU A 410 -43.54 14.13 13.47
N VAL A 411 -43.20 15.21 12.82
CA VAL A 411 -42.97 15.31 11.39
C VAL A 411 -41.58 15.89 11.18
#